data_bae2cbf95eb503e593b280cf95e55c70
#
_entry.id   bae2cbf95eb503e593b280cf95e55c70
#
_cell.length_a   1.000
_cell.length_b   1.000
_cell.length_c   1.000
_cell.angle_alpha   90.00
_cell.angle_beta   90.00
_cell.angle_gamma   90.00
#
_symmetry.space_group_name_H-M   'P 1'
#
loop_
_entity.id
_entity.type
_entity.pdbx_description
1 polymer ?
#
loop_
_entity_poly.entity_id
_entity_poly.type
_entity_poly.pdbx_seq_one_letter_code
_entity_poly.pdbx_strand_id
1 'polypeptide(L)'
;MASTYVNDLRLNEMATGDESGNWGVITNTNLELIAEAFSYGTEAITTNADTHATVIADGATDPGRSMYLKYTGTLDSACTITISPNTVSKLWFIENATSGSQNIILSCGSGANITILPGDTKVVYSDGAGTGAAFIDAFASLSVVDLIVAGDIDLEGSIDVNGTANLDIVDIDGAVNMATTALVTGVLTT
;
A
#
# COMPACT_ATOMS: atom_id res chain seq x y z
N MET A 1 28.79 23.83 3.66
CA MET A 1 28.69 22.36 3.44
C MET A 1 27.52 22.13 2.50
N ALA A 2 27.51 21.08 1.68
CA ALA A 2 26.37 20.84 0.81
C ALA A 2 25.20 20.30 1.64
N SER A 3 23.95 20.71 1.31
CA SER A 3 22.73 20.16 1.85
C SER A 3 22.69 18.65 1.66
N THR A 4 22.16 17.92 2.66
CA THR A 4 21.94 16.46 2.60
C THR A 4 20.47 16.13 2.72
N TYR A 5 20.05 14.96 2.18
CA TYR A 5 18.66 14.53 2.09
C TYR A 5 18.58 13.04 2.43
N VAL A 6 19.14 12.65 3.57
CA VAL A 6 19.27 11.22 3.93
C VAL A 6 18.10 10.67 4.75
N ASN A 7 17.19 11.53 5.21
CA ASN A 7 16.00 11.12 5.93
C ASN A 7 14.91 10.54 5.00
N ASP A 8 13.98 9.79 5.57
CA ASP A 8 12.92 9.09 4.81
C ASP A 8 11.93 10.01 4.07
N LEU A 9 11.85 11.28 4.47
CA LEU A 9 11.05 12.28 3.78
C LEU A 9 11.86 13.13 2.79
N ARG A 10 13.15 12.86 2.63
CA ARG A 10 14.06 13.60 1.74
C ARG A 10 14.03 15.11 1.99
N LEU A 11 13.90 15.51 3.27
CA LEU A 11 13.98 16.89 3.69
C LEU A 11 15.43 17.37 3.68
N ASN A 12 15.62 18.68 3.47
CA ASN A 12 16.95 19.27 3.54
C ASN A 12 17.45 19.29 4.99
N GLU A 13 18.56 18.61 5.24
CA GLU A 13 19.28 18.62 6.51
C GLU A 13 20.42 19.66 6.41
N MET A 14 20.20 20.81 7.04
CA MET A 14 21.16 21.91 7.06
C MET A 14 22.20 21.71 8.15
N ALA A 15 23.49 21.77 7.80
CA ALA A 15 24.55 21.80 8.80
C ALA A 15 24.67 23.19 9.44
N THR A 16 25.29 23.26 10.63
CA THR A 16 25.53 24.53 11.30
C THR A 16 26.34 25.47 10.43
N GLY A 17 25.81 26.66 10.16
CA GLY A 17 26.43 27.69 9.33
C GLY A 17 26.14 27.57 7.83
N ASP A 18 25.43 26.53 7.40
CA ASP A 18 24.94 26.41 6.02
C ASP A 18 23.73 27.33 5.79
N GLU A 19 23.45 27.59 4.50
CA GLU A 19 22.27 28.31 4.00
C GLU A 19 22.06 29.71 4.63
N SER A 20 23.15 30.41 4.88
CA SER A 20 23.10 31.77 5.43
C SER A 20 22.21 32.69 4.58
N GLY A 21 21.15 33.21 5.17
CA GLY A 21 20.12 34.02 4.49
C GLY A 21 18.97 33.21 3.86
N ASN A 22 19.10 31.89 3.72
CA ASN A 22 18.08 31.03 3.11
C ASN A 22 17.41 30.05 4.09
N TRP A 23 17.94 29.94 5.32
CA TRP A 23 17.45 28.98 6.29
C TRP A 23 15.93 29.03 6.55
N GLY A 24 15.36 30.25 6.53
CA GLY A 24 13.91 30.43 6.71
C GLY A 24 13.08 29.84 5.55
N VAL A 25 13.56 30.01 4.33
CA VAL A 25 12.92 29.44 3.13
C VAL A 25 13.00 27.92 3.19
N ILE A 26 14.17 27.36 3.47
CA ILE A 26 14.39 25.91 3.53
C ILE A 26 13.58 25.28 4.66
N THR A 27 13.51 25.93 5.83
CA THR A 27 12.68 25.47 6.93
C THR A 27 11.20 25.44 6.55
N ASN A 28 10.70 26.47 5.88
CA ASN A 28 9.30 26.49 5.43
C ASN A 28 9.06 25.41 4.37
N THR A 29 9.95 25.23 3.41
CA THR A 29 9.86 24.14 2.45
C THR A 29 9.83 22.77 3.14
N ASN A 30 10.70 22.53 4.12
CA ASN A 30 10.67 21.28 4.89
C ASN A 30 9.32 21.07 5.61
N LEU A 31 8.73 22.12 6.19
CA LEU A 31 7.41 22.05 6.84
C LEU A 31 6.30 21.73 5.82
N GLU A 32 6.37 22.29 4.62
CA GLU A 32 5.44 21.99 3.54
C GLU A 32 5.57 20.53 3.07
N LEU A 33 6.81 20.02 2.93
CA LEU A 33 7.07 18.62 2.57
C LEU A 33 6.63 17.64 3.67
N ILE A 34 6.71 18.02 4.95
CA ILE A 34 6.13 17.24 6.04
C ILE A 34 4.60 17.19 5.91
N ALA A 35 3.95 18.32 5.62
CA ALA A 35 2.50 18.34 5.39
C ALA A 35 2.11 17.48 4.18
N GLU A 36 2.91 17.54 3.08
CA GLU A 36 2.73 16.70 1.88
C GLU A 36 2.81 15.21 2.24
N ALA A 37 3.71 14.82 3.13
CA ALA A 37 3.86 13.42 3.55
C ALA A 37 2.64 12.81 4.23
N PHE A 38 1.72 13.62 4.72
CA PHE A 38 0.42 13.21 5.29
C PHE A 38 -0.76 13.45 4.34
N SER A 39 -0.50 13.88 3.12
CA SER A 39 -1.53 14.25 2.14
C SER A 39 -1.90 13.11 1.19
N TYR A 40 -2.73 13.47 0.23
CA TYR A 40 -3.12 12.68 -0.93
C TYR A 40 -2.36 13.16 -2.17
N GLY A 41 -1.76 12.23 -2.89
CA GLY A 41 -1.08 12.46 -4.16
C GLY A 41 -1.68 11.64 -5.30
N THR A 42 -1.54 12.14 -6.52
CA THR A 42 -1.89 11.41 -7.75
C THR A 42 -0.72 11.44 -8.70
N GLU A 43 -0.38 10.29 -9.24
CA GLU A 43 0.68 10.13 -10.24
C GLU A 43 0.13 9.42 -11.48
N ALA A 44 0.40 9.98 -12.64
CA ALA A 44 -0.08 9.42 -13.90
C ALA A 44 1.01 8.57 -14.54
N ILE A 45 0.69 7.29 -14.80
CA ILE A 45 1.53 6.40 -15.60
C ILE A 45 1.32 6.70 -17.08
N THR A 46 2.39 6.73 -17.84
CA THR A 46 2.32 6.90 -19.31
C THR A 46 1.49 5.75 -19.91
N THR A 47 0.63 6.08 -20.87
CA THR A 47 -0.23 5.09 -21.56
C THR A 47 0.59 3.89 -22.05
N ASN A 48 0.13 2.68 -21.68
CA ASN A 48 0.72 1.39 -22.03
C ASN A 48 2.19 1.23 -21.64
N ALA A 49 2.62 1.88 -20.52
CA ALA A 49 3.96 1.68 -20.01
C ALA A 49 4.04 0.40 -19.17
N ASP A 50 5.02 -0.46 -19.49
CA ASP A 50 5.33 -1.67 -18.70
C ASP A 50 6.12 -1.35 -17.43
N THR A 51 6.76 -0.16 -17.38
CA THR A 51 7.54 0.33 -16.25
C THR A 51 7.27 1.80 -16.00
N HIS A 52 7.27 2.18 -14.72
CA HIS A 52 7.13 3.56 -14.27
C HIS A 52 8.09 3.83 -13.11
N ALA A 53 8.60 5.05 -13.00
CA ALA A 53 9.48 5.47 -11.92
C ALA A 53 8.80 6.57 -11.10
N THR A 54 8.57 6.30 -9.82
CA THR A 54 8.16 7.29 -8.83
C THR A 54 9.38 7.68 -8.01
N VAL A 55 9.68 8.98 -7.95
CA VAL A 55 10.85 9.50 -7.24
C VAL A 55 10.40 10.40 -6.10
N ILE A 56 10.84 10.09 -4.88
CA ILE A 56 10.71 11.02 -3.75
C ILE A 56 11.85 12.02 -3.84
N ALA A 57 11.51 13.23 -4.26
CA ALA A 57 12.49 14.25 -4.65
C ALA A 57 13.20 14.86 -3.43
N ASP A 58 14.48 15.18 -3.60
CA ASP A 58 15.30 15.84 -2.57
C ASP A 58 14.83 17.29 -2.37
N GLY A 59 14.24 17.58 -1.23
CA GLY A 59 13.85 18.94 -0.85
C GLY A 59 12.84 19.62 -1.78
N ALA A 60 12.10 18.86 -2.59
CA ALA A 60 11.11 19.37 -3.52
C ALA A 60 9.83 18.53 -3.46
N THR A 61 8.70 19.14 -3.83
CA THR A 61 7.39 18.48 -3.86
C THR A 61 7.34 17.36 -4.91
N ASP A 62 6.67 16.26 -4.57
CA ASP A 62 6.42 15.12 -5.46
C ASP A 62 5.22 14.28 -4.96
N PRO A 63 4.48 13.58 -5.85
CA PRO A 63 3.35 12.76 -5.42
C PRO A 63 3.76 11.52 -4.60
N GLY A 64 4.97 10.99 -4.80
CA GLY A 64 5.46 9.78 -4.13
C GLY A 64 5.66 9.97 -2.63
N ARG A 65 5.82 11.22 -2.16
CA ARG A 65 5.93 11.54 -0.74
C ARG A 65 4.60 11.40 -0.01
N SER A 66 3.46 11.58 -0.68
CA SER A 66 2.13 11.55 -0.07
C SER A 66 1.86 10.23 0.66
N MET A 67 1.06 10.28 1.74
CA MET A 67 0.66 9.08 2.46
C MET A 67 -0.30 8.21 1.63
N TYR A 68 -1.28 8.84 1.01
CA TYR A 68 -2.16 8.18 0.05
C TYR A 68 -1.70 8.52 -1.37
N LEU A 69 -1.29 7.53 -2.13
CA LEU A 69 -0.80 7.70 -3.50
C LEU A 69 -1.69 6.94 -4.48
N LYS A 70 -2.29 7.68 -5.40
CA LYS A 70 -3.17 7.15 -6.43
C LYS A 70 -2.45 7.11 -7.78
N TYR A 71 -2.27 5.93 -8.35
CA TYR A 71 -1.78 5.77 -9.71
C TYR A 71 -2.93 5.77 -10.70
N THR A 72 -2.80 6.59 -11.77
CA THR A 72 -3.78 6.73 -12.86
C THR A 72 -3.11 6.48 -14.20
N GLY A 73 -3.89 6.36 -15.26
CA GLY A 73 -3.42 6.11 -16.62
C GLY A 73 -4.14 4.93 -17.27
N THR A 74 -3.76 4.60 -18.49
CA THR A 74 -4.33 3.47 -19.25
C THR A 74 -3.23 2.47 -19.53
N LEU A 75 -3.44 1.21 -19.14
CA LEU A 75 -2.47 0.13 -19.29
C LEU A 75 -3.04 -1.00 -20.15
N ASP A 76 -2.19 -1.64 -20.95
CA ASP A 76 -2.51 -2.84 -21.72
C ASP A 76 -1.80 -4.11 -21.18
N SER A 77 -0.86 -3.92 -20.25
CA SER A 77 -0.13 -4.97 -19.53
C SER A 77 0.16 -4.53 -18.09
N ALA A 78 0.63 -5.45 -17.25
CA ALA A 78 1.05 -5.12 -15.89
C ALA A 78 2.24 -4.15 -15.90
N CYS A 79 2.15 -3.08 -15.10
CA CYS A 79 3.19 -2.06 -14.99
C CYS A 79 3.98 -2.21 -13.70
N THR A 80 5.31 -2.33 -13.80
CA THR A 80 6.20 -2.31 -12.64
C THR A 80 6.54 -0.86 -12.28
N ILE A 81 6.17 -0.44 -11.06
CA ILE A 81 6.44 0.88 -10.51
C ILE A 81 7.63 0.79 -9.57
N THR A 82 8.74 1.44 -9.93
CA THR A 82 9.92 1.52 -9.07
C THR A 82 9.87 2.80 -8.26
N ILE A 83 9.73 2.69 -6.93
CA ILE A 83 9.78 3.82 -6.01
C ILE A 83 11.21 4.01 -5.53
N SER A 84 11.73 5.23 -5.63
CA SER A 84 13.10 5.59 -5.27
C SER A 84 13.16 6.88 -4.45
N PRO A 85 14.25 7.09 -3.66
CA PRO A 85 15.38 6.19 -3.48
C PRO A 85 15.01 4.95 -2.63
N ASN A 86 15.70 3.83 -2.88
CA ASN A 86 15.47 2.55 -2.20
C ASN A 86 15.93 2.52 -0.72
N THR A 87 16.40 3.63 -0.21
CA THR A 87 16.75 3.84 1.21
C THR A 87 15.63 4.46 2.02
N VAL A 88 14.51 4.84 1.39
CA VAL A 88 13.35 5.40 2.08
C VAL A 88 12.54 4.29 2.75
N SER A 89 12.35 4.41 4.06
CA SER A 89 11.48 3.56 4.88
C SER A 89 10.20 4.33 5.20
N LYS A 90 9.08 3.93 4.61
CA LYS A 90 7.85 4.71 4.69
C LYS A 90 6.63 3.81 4.47
N LEU A 91 5.50 4.20 5.04
CA LEU A 91 4.19 3.58 4.83
C LEU A 91 3.37 4.40 3.83
N TRP A 92 2.65 3.69 2.95
CA TRP A 92 1.71 4.26 1.98
C TRP A 92 0.39 3.49 1.95
N PHE A 93 -0.67 4.20 1.63
CA PHE A 93 -1.89 3.66 1.03
C PHE A 93 -1.76 3.86 -0.48
N ILE A 94 -1.66 2.78 -1.25
CA ILE A 94 -1.46 2.87 -2.71
C ILE A 94 -2.68 2.30 -3.43
N GLU A 95 -3.30 3.14 -4.27
CA GLU A 95 -4.46 2.80 -5.09
C GLU A 95 -4.05 2.57 -6.55
N ASN A 96 -4.46 1.43 -7.11
CA ASN A 96 -4.40 1.20 -8.54
C ASN A 96 -5.69 1.68 -9.21
N ALA A 97 -5.74 2.95 -9.59
CA ALA A 97 -6.85 3.55 -10.33
C ALA A 97 -6.56 3.64 -11.84
N THR A 98 -5.71 2.77 -12.36
CA THR A 98 -5.47 2.68 -13.81
C THR A 98 -6.65 2.03 -14.51
N SER A 99 -6.86 2.37 -15.78
CA SER A 99 -7.80 1.69 -16.67
C SER A 99 -7.10 0.60 -17.47
N GLY A 100 -7.89 -0.33 -18.05
CA GLY A 100 -7.36 -1.45 -18.82
C GLY A 100 -7.28 -2.77 -18.04
N SER A 101 -7.76 -2.79 -16.79
CA SER A 101 -7.82 -3.98 -15.93
C SER A 101 -6.46 -4.66 -15.73
N GLN A 102 -5.40 -3.86 -15.58
CA GLN A 102 -4.04 -4.34 -15.40
C GLN A 102 -3.53 -4.11 -13.98
N ASN A 103 -2.67 -5.00 -13.52
CA ASN A 103 -2.02 -4.90 -12.23
C ASN A 103 -0.93 -3.82 -12.24
N ILE A 104 -0.71 -3.19 -11.10
CA ILE A 104 0.55 -2.50 -10.82
C ILE A 104 1.39 -3.31 -9.85
N ILE A 105 2.71 -3.29 -10.03
CA ILE A 105 3.67 -4.06 -9.23
C ILE A 105 4.65 -3.07 -8.61
N LEU A 106 4.61 -2.93 -7.29
CA LEU A 106 5.50 -2.03 -6.56
C LEU A 106 6.86 -2.69 -6.33
N SER A 107 7.92 -1.97 -6.63
CA SER A 107 9.31 -2.39 -6.45
C SER A 107 10.14 -1.23 -5.91
N CYS A 108 11.13 -1.49 -5.05
CA CYS A 108 12.08 -0.47 -4.57
C CYS A 108 13.53 -0.95 -4.52
N GLY A 109 13.78 -2.24 -4.78
CA GLY A 109 15.11 -2.84 -4.79
C GLY A 109 15.07 -4.24 -5.37
N SER A 110 15.93 -5.12 -4.90
CA SER A 110 15.93 -6.54 -5.29
C SER A 110 15.11 -7.43 -4.35
N GLY A 111 14.49 -6.85 -3.32
CA GLY A 111 13.63 -7.56 -2.39
C GLY A 111 12.25 -7.87 -2.95
N ALA A 112 11.34 -8.27 -2.08
CA ALA A 112 9.97 -8.64 -2.47
C ALA A 112 9.20 -7.47 -3.06
N ASN A 113 8.39 -7.75 -4.07
CA ASN A 113 7.48 -6.81 -4.71
C ASN A 113 6.03 -7.06 -4.22
N ILE A 114 5.17 -6.04 -4.32
CA ILE A 114 3.75 -6.14 -4.01
C ILE A 114 2.93 -5.87 -5.27
N THR A 115 1.99 -6.76 -5.58
CA THR A 115 1.01 -6.57 -6.65
C THR A 115 -0.27 -5.96 -6.10
N ILE A 116 -0.79 -4.93 -6.77
CA ILE A 116 -2.07 -4.30 -6.49
C ILE A 116 -2.98 -4.49 -7.71
N LEU A 117 -4.12 -5.14 -7.48
CA LEU A 117 -5.09 -5.42 -8.55
C LEU A 117 -5.80 -4.13 -9.01
N PRO A 118 -6.40 -4.13 -10.21
CA PRO A 118 -7.16 -2.97 -10.70
C PRO A 118 -8.30 -2.60 -9.76
N GLY A 119 -8.37 -1.33 -9.36
CA GLY A 119 -9.37 -0.81 -8.44
C GLY A 119 -9.08 -1.01 -6.94
N ASP A 120 -8.04 -1.79 -6.61
CA ASP A 120 -7.69 -2.05 -5.22
C ASP A 120 -6.82 -0.95 -4.62
N THR A 121 -6.90 -0.84 -3.29
CA THR A 121 -5.97 -0.06 -2.46
C THR A 121 -5.30 -0.98 -1.46
N LYS A 122 -3.96 -0.95 -1.40
CA LYS A 122 -3.20 -1.68 -0.39
C LYS A 122 -2.44 -0.73 0.54
N VAL A 123 -2.33 -1.13 1.80
CA VAL A 123 -1.42 -0.48 2.76
C VAL A 123 -0.10 -1.23 2.73
N VAL A 124 0.95 -0.56 2.31
CA VAL A 124 2.27 -1.15 2.12
C VAL A 124 3.35 -0.29 2.75
N TYR A 125 4.48 -0.89 3.10
CA TYR A 125 5.66 -0.14 3.49
C TYR A 125 6.91 -0.65 2.79
N SER A 126 7.88 0.25 2.59
CA SER A 126 9.25 -0.10 2.19
C SER A 126 10.12 -0.17 3.44
N ASP A 127 11.01 -1.17 3.50
CA ASP A 127 11.97 -1.34 4.61
C ASP A 127 13.21 -0.45 4.51
N GLY A 128 13.41 0.22 3.37
CA GLY A 128 14.54 1.12 3.14
C GLY A 128 15.92 0.44 3.11
N ALA A 129 15.99 -0.88 2.88
CA ALA A 129 17.21 -1.66 2.98
C ALA A 129 18.21 -1.45 1.82
N GLY A 130 18.08 -0.37 1.05
CA GLY A 130 18.95 -0.05 -0.07
C GLY A 130 18.78 -1.04 -1.23
N THR A 131 19.88 -1.62 -1.74
CA THR A 131 19.81 -2.56 -2.87
C THR A 131 18.88 -3.74 -2.61
N GLY A 132 18.78 -4.22 -1.35
CA GLY A 132 17.90 -5.31 -0.93
C GLY A 132 16.50 -4.89 -0.54
N ALA A 133 16.14 -3.61 -0.68
CA ALA A 133 14.86 -3.08 -0.22
C ALA A 133 13.66 -3.84 -0.79
N ALA A 134 12.65 -4.03 0.04
CA ALA A 134 11.43 -4.76 -0.25
C ALA A 134 10.20 -3.91 0.07
N PHE A 135 9.10 -4.18 -0.64
CA PHE A 135 7.76 -3.79 -0.22
C PHE A 135 7.09 -4.90 0.57
N ILE A 136 6.43 -4.54 1.64
CA ILE A 136 5.70 -5.45 2.53
C ILE A 136 4.25 -4.99 2.62
N ASP A 137 3.29 -5.92 2.48
CA ASP A 137 1.88 -5.67 2.74
C ASP A 137 1.67 -5.56 4.26
N ALA A 138 1.23 -4.39 4.72
CA ALA A 138 1.07 -4.12 6.15
C ALA A 138 -0.04 -4.95 6.81
N PHE A 139 -0.95 -5.53 6.01
CA PHE A 139 -2.08 -6.32 6.48
C PHE A 139 -1.99 -7.81 6.13
N ALA A 140 -0.85 -8.28 5.60
CA ALA A 140 -0.65 -9.70 5.25
C ALA A 140 -0.89 -10.66 6.43
N SER A 141 -0.76 -10.17 7.68
CA SER A 141 -1.01 -10.94 8.91
C SER A 141 -1.78 -10.07 9.90
N LEU A 142 -2.93 -9.55 9.47
CA LEU A 142 -3.75 -8.69 10.32
C LEU A 142 -4.34 -9.48 11.50
N SER A 143 -4.01 -9.05 12.72
CA SER A 143 -4.62 -9.55 13.96
C SER A 143 -5.47 -8.46 14.59
N VAL A 144 -6.76 -8.74 14.79
CA VAL A 144 -7.72 -7.82 15.40
C VAL A 144 -8.46 -8.52 16.55
N VAL A 145 -8.91 -7.76 17.53
CA VAL A 145 -9.73 -8.29 18.64
C VAL A 145 -11.15 -8.52 18.17
N ASP A 146 -11.73 -7.53 17.50
CA ASP A 146 -13.08 -7.58 16.94
C ASP A 146 -13.04 -7.05 15.50
N LEU A 147 -13.73 -7.75 14.59
CA LEU A 147 -13.93 -7.33 13.21
C LEU A 147 -15.43 -7.18 12.93
N ILE A 148 -15.88 -5.95 12.61
CA ILE A 148 -17.24 -5.66 12.18
C ILE A 148 -17.20 -5.30 10.69
N VAL A 149 -17.88 -6.11 9.87
CA VAL A 149 -18.01 -5.87 8.43
C VAL A 149 -19.47 -5.53 8.13
N ALA A 150 -19.73 -4.35 7.60
CA ALA A 150 -21.07 -3.88 7.28
C ALA A 150 -21.60 -4.38 5.92
N GLY A 151 -20.74 -4.98 5.11
CA GLY A 151 -21.05 -5.55 3.80
C GLY A 151 -20.71 -7.05 3.74
N ASP A 152 -20.50 -7.54 2.54
CA ASP A 152 -20.13 -8.93 2.30
C ASP A 152 -18.67 -9.20 2.63
N ILE A 153 -18.36 -10.45 2.99
CA ILE A 153 -16.98 -10.95 3.13
C ILE A 153 -16.76 -11.97 2.02
N ASP A 154 -15.86 -11.66 1.10
CA ASP A 154 -15.37 -12.59 0.08
C ASP A 154 -14.04 -13.20 0.56
N LEU A 155 -14.02 -14.52 0.71
CA LEU A 155 -12.86 -15.26 1.21
C LEU A 155 -12.38 -16.25 0.16
N GLU A 156 -11.23 -16.00 -0.41
CA GLU A 156 -10.55 -16.90 -1.36
C GLU A 156 -9.94 -18.15 -0.69
N GLY A 157 -9.97 -18.20 0.64
CA GLY A 157 -9.40 -19.28 1.45
C GLY A 157 -10.43 -19.94 2.37
N SER A 158 -9.93 -20.65 3.37
CA SER A 158 -10.74 -21.33 4.38
C SER A 158 -11.05 -20.40 5.56
N ILE A 159 -12.21 -20.61 6.18
CA ILE A 159 -12.55 -20.03 7.49
C ILE A 159 -12.28 -21.10 8.56
N ASP A 160 -11.44 -20.78 9.54
CA ASP A 160 -11.27 -21.57 10.76
C ASP A 160 -11.90 -20.82 11.94
N VAL A 161 -12.94 -21.42 12.54
CA VAL A 161 -13.65 -20.85 13.69
C VAL A 161 -13.40 -21.72 14.91
N ASN A 162 -12.54 -21.27 15.83
CA ASN A 162 -12.24 -21.98 17.07
C ASN A 162 -13.34 -21.86 18.15
N GLY A 163 -14.43 -21.16 17.86
CA GLY A 163 -15.57 -20.95 18.75
C GLY A 163 -16.88 -21.36 18.11
N THR A 164 -17.95 -20.63 18.44
CA THR A 164 -19.28 -20.84 17.86
C THR A 164 -19.49 -19.89 16.68
N ALA A 165 -19.86 -20.44 15.51
CA ALA A 165 -20.37 -19.66 14.40
C ALA A 165 -21.90 -19.54 14.48
N ASN A 166 -22.42 -18.31 14.67
CA ASN A 166 -23.86 -18.03 14.61
C ASN A 166 -24.17 -17.50 13.21
N LEU A 167 -24.87 -18.30 12.41
CA LEU A 167 -25.23 -17.95 11.03
C LEU A 167 -26.74 -18.04 10.89
N ASP A 168 -27.38 -16.96 10.44
CA ASP A 168 -28.84 -16.91 10.27
C ASP A 168 -29.30 -17.79 9.11
N ILE A 169 -28.57 -17.77 8.00
CA ILE A 169 -28.80 -18.58 6.81
C ILE A 169 -27.46 -19.15 6.36
N VAL A 170 -27.43 -20.45 6.05
CA VAL A 170 -26.26 -21.11 5.47
C VAL A 170 -26.68 -21.78 4.17
N ASP A 171 -26.13 -21.36 3.05
CA ASP A 171 -26.26 -22.00 1.76
C ASP A 171 -24.93 -22.67 1.40
N ILE A 172 -24.94 -23.97 1.11
CA ILE A 172 -23.73 -24.75 0.84
C ILE A 172 -23.93 -25.56 -0.44
N ASP A 173 -23.25 -25.15 -1.50
CA ASP A 173 -23.27 -25.84 -2.79
C ASP A 173 -22.45 -27.14 -2.82
N GLY A 174 -21.78 -27.48 -1.73
CA GLY A 174 -20.89 -28.63 -1.64
C GLY A 174 -21.28 -29.63 -0.55
N ALA A 175 -20.42 -30.65 -0.36
CA ALA A 175 -20.61 -31.65 0.69
C ALA A 175 -20.32 -31.07 2.08
N VAL A 176 -21.18 -31.39 3.05
CA VAL A 176 -20.97 -31.05 4.46
C VAL A 176 -20.38 -32.26 5.17
N ASN A 177 -19.18 -32.12 5.74
CA ASN A 177 -18.57 -33.13 6.59
C ASN A 177 -18.70 -32.72 8.08
N MET A 178 -19.47 -33.46 8.85
CA MET A 178 -19.64 -33.25 10.27
C MET A 178 -18.94 -34.38 11.04
N ALA A 179 -17.86 -34.02 11.74
CA ALA A 179 -17.05 -35.01 12.49
C ALA A 179 -17.79 -35.64 13.70
N THR A 180 -18.87 -35.02 14.18
CA THR A 180 -19.61 -35.50 15.35
C THR A 180 -21.12 -35.61 15.08
N THR A 181 -21.92 -34.66 15.56
CA THR A 181 -23.39 -34.75 15.54
C THR A 181 -24.00 -33.54 14.83
N ALA A 182 -24.99 -33.78 13.97
CA ALA A 182 -25.89 -32.72 13.50
C ALA A 182 -27.19 -32.79 14.35
N LEU A 183 -27.57 -31.68 14.97
CA LEU A 183 -28.87 -31.52 15.60
C LEU A 183 -29.74 -30.66 14.69
N VAL A 184 -30.76 -31.27 14.08
CA VAL A 184 -31.77 -30.59 13.28
C VAL A 184 -33.03 -30.43 14.11
N THR A 185 -33.38 -29.20 14.50
CA THR A 185 -34.59 -28.91 15.29
C THR A 185 -35.81 -28.53 14.44
N GLY A 186 -35.64 -28.47 13.13
CA GLY A 186 -36.67 -28.19 12.13
C GLY A 186 -36.96 -29.36 11.21
N VAL A 187 -37.52 -29.07 10.04
CA VAL A 187 -37.81 -30.08 9.00
C VAL A 187 -36.56 -30.27 8.12
N LEU A 188 -36.09 -31.52 8.04
CA LEU A 188 -35.13 -31.95 7.04
C LEU A 188 -35.90 -32.39 5.79
N THR A 189 -35.83 -31.63 4.71
CA THR A 189 -36.36 -32.04 3.41
C THR A 189 -35.22 -32.61 2.57
N THR A 190 -35.40 -33.82 2.04
CA THR A 190 -34.43 -34.49 1.12
C THR A 190 -34.91 -34.41 -0.30
#